data_2e4f7f7a97765bcfd874bf15f07ab1da
#
_entry.id   2e4f7f7a97765bcfd874bf15f07ab1da
#
_cell.length_a   1.000
_cell.length_b   1.000
_cell.length_c   1.000
_cell.angle_alpha   90.00
_cell.angle_beta   90.00
_cell.angle_gamma   90.00
#
_symmetry.space_group_name_H-M   'P 1'
#
loop_
_entity.id
_entity.type
_entity.pdbx_description
1 polymer ?
#
loop_
_entity_poly.entity_id
_entity_poly.type
_entity_poly.pdbx_seq_one_letter_code
_entity_poly.pdbx_strand_id
1 'polypeptide(L)'
;MSDARLVGSTTRFGHTLKSWEMDVPWDHNNPNTNDTLTIFAREIVPPKGEGLPLLVYLQGGPGFPSPRPTSASGWLGEFLKHYRVLLLDQRGTGRSGRVDKVNVLPTERYPLLRADSIVADCEAFRHAFGVDTWSLFGQSFGGFCITTYASMFPGSLERVFLTGGLPAIDCHADDIYRATFDKLQFRHDQFYRHFPWIEARIREVCAHLDQSDELLP
;
A
#
# COMPACT_ATOMS: atom_id res chain seq x y z
N MET A 1 23.78 5.44 4.67
CA MET A 1 22.43 5.30 4.08
C MET A 1 22.55 5.77 2.65
N SER A 2 21.90 5.09 1.72
CA SER A 2 21.90 5.52 0.31
C SER A 2 21.05 6.77 0.15
N ASP A 3 21.43 7.68 -0.72
CA ASP A 3 20.65 8.87 -1.02
C ASP A 3 19.48 8.52 -1.94
N ALA A 4 18.36 9.20 -1.79
CA ALA A 4 17.24 9.10 -2.74
C ALA A 4 17.64 9.79 -4.05
N ARG A 5 17.56 9.06 -5.16
CA ARG A 5 17.95 9.55 -6.49
C ARG A 5 16.71 9.97 -7.28
N LEU A 6 16.70 11.20 -7.78
CA LEU A 6 15.69 11.65 -8.74
C LEU A 6 15.98 11.01 -10.11
N VAL A 7 15.13 10.08 -10.54
CA VAL A 7 15.30 9.33 -11.80
C VAL A 7 14.39 9.81 -12.93
N GLY A 8 13.52 10.78 -12.65
CA GLY A 8 12.68 11.39 -13.67
C GLY A 8 11.76 12.47 -13.10
N SER A 9 11.40 13.41 -13.96
CA SER A 9 10.43 14.46 -13.65
C SER A 9 9.58 14.74 -14.90
N THR A 10 8.27 14.92 -14.68
CA THR A 10 7.31 15.23 -15.76
C THR A 10 6.17 16.06 -15.20
N THR A 11 5.47 16.78 -16.07
CA THR A 11 4.26 17.51 -15.69
C THR A 11 3.03 16.77 -16.18
N ARG A 12 2.09 16.49 -15.32
CA ARG A 12 0.80 15.88 -15.62
C ARG A 12 -0.31 16.53 -14.81
N PHE A 13 -1.49 16.66 -15.38
CA PHE A 13 -2.69 17.26 -14.76
C PHE A 13 -2.38 18.52 -13.91
N GLY A 14 -1.46 19.39 -14.41
CA GLY A 14 -1.08 20.64 -13.76
C GLY A 14 -0.11 20.51 -12.58
N HIS A 15 0.42 19.31 -12.30
CA HIS A 15 1.33 19.01 -11.18
C HIS A 15 2.66 18.50 -11.69
N THR A 16 3.74 18.68 -10.91
CA THR A 16 5.04 18.07 -11.18
C THR A 16 5.09 16.70 -10.53
N LEU A 17 5.38 15.67 -11.31
CA LEU A 17 5.57 14.29 -10.86
C LEU A 17 7.07 13.98 -10.89
N LYS A 18 7.66 13.81 -9.70
CA LYS A 18 9.06 13.40 -9.54
C LYS A 18 9.10 11.91 -9.22
N SER A 19 9.95 11.18 -9.93
CA SER A 19 10.19 9.76 -9.68
C SER A 19 11.50 9.58 -8.94
N TRP A 20 11.45 8.91 -7.81
CA TRP A 20 12.57 8.69 -6.91
C TRP A 20 12.88 7.21 -6.81
N GLU A 21 14.15 6.88 -6.68
CA GLU A 21 14.63 5.53 -6.36
C GLU A 21 15.67 5.60 -5.24
N MET A 22 15.64 4.61 -4.36
CA MET A 22 16.61 4.49 -3.27
C MET A 22 16.87 3.02 -3.00
N ASP A 23 18.15 2.68 -2.79
CA ASP A 23 18.54 1.33 -2.40
C ASP A 23 18.49 1.21 -0.87
N VAL A 24 17.74 0.22 -0.39
CA VAL A 24 17.59 -0.10 1.02
C VAL A 24 18.05 -1.54 1.29
N PRO A 25 18.49 -1.89 2.48
CA PRO A 25 18.81 -3.28 2.79
C PRO A 25 17.54 -4.15 2.71
N TRP A 26 17.69 -5.39 2.26
CA TRP A 26 16.60 -6.36 2.37
C TRP A 26 16.16 -6.54 3.82
N ASP A 27 17.11 -6.74 4.72
CA ASP A 27 16.87 -6.85 6.16
C ASP A 27 17.39 -5.61 6.90
N HIS A 28 16.47 -4.78 7.37
CA HIS A 28 16.82 -3.59 8.14
C HIS A 28 17.40 -3.91 9.54
N ASN A 29 17.14 -5.10 10.08
CA ASN A 29 17.69 -5.55 11.35
C ASN A 29 19.12 -6.08 11.22
N ASN A 30 19.49 -6.50 10.01
CA ASN A 30 20.83 -6.99 9.67
C ASN A 30 21.28 -6.35 8.34
N PRO A 31 21.54 -5.04 8.32
CA PRO A 31 21.79 -4.31 7.09
C PRO A 31 23.11 -4.76 6.44
N ASN A 32 23.00 -5.34 5.26
CA ASN A 32 24.11 -5.67 4.39
C ASN A 32 24.05 -4.80 3.14
N THR A 33 25.08 -3.97 2.93
CA THR A 33 25.14 -3.04 1.79
C THR A 33 25.26 -3.73 0.44
N ASN A 34 25.63 -5.01 0.40
CA ASN A 34 25.71 -5.81 -0.81
C ASN A 34 24.40 -6.56 -1.10
N ASP A 35 23.43 -6.50 -0.19
CA ASP A 35 22.13 -7.19 -0.30
C ASP A 35 21.00 -6.17 -0.16
N THR A 36 20.73 -5.45 -1.26
CA THR A 36 19.81 -4.34 -1.29
C THR A 36 18.63 -4.57 -2.22
N LEU A 37 17.56 -3.84 -1.96
CA LEU A 37 16.38 -3.71 -2.78
C LEU A 37 16.21 -2.25 -3.17
N THR A 38 15.95 -1.97 -4.45
CA THR A 38 15.59 -0.62 -4.88
C THR A 38 14.11 -0.36 -4.62
N ILE A 39 13.82 0.65 -3.82
CA ILE A 39 12.47 1.15 -3.56
C ILE A 39 12.19 2.34 -4.46
N PHE A 40 11.02 2.33 -5.09
CA PHE A 40 10.51 3.39 -5.95
C PHE A 40 9.43 4.19 -5.24
N ALA A 41 9.49 5.51 -5.39
CA ALA A 41 8.44 6.41 -4.96
C ALA A 41 8.15 7.48 -6.02
N ARG A 42 6.90 7.90 -6.12
CA ARG A 42 6.48 9.03 -6.95
C ARG A 42 5.95 10.14 -6.09
N GLU A 43 6.64 11.28 -6.13
CA GLU A 43 6.21 12.51 -5.49
C GLU A 43 5.36 13.33 -6.47
N ILE A 44 4.20 13.78 -6.01
CA ILE A 44 3.34 14.70 -6.74
C ILE A 44 3.39 16.05 -6.04
N VAL A 45 3.92 17.03 -6.72
CA VAL A 45 4.11 18.40 -6.21
C VAL A 45 3.11 19.33 -6.89
N PRO A 46 2.20 19.96 -6.12
CA PRO A 46 1.27 20.92 -6.69
C PRO A 46 2.00 22.22 -7.14
N PRO A 47 1.38 23.05 -7.98
CA PRO A 47 1.95 24.32 -8.37
C PRO A 47 2.36 25.17 -7.17
N LYS A 48 3.60 25.65 -7.13
CA LYS A 48 4.19 26.39 -5.98
C LYS A 48 4.23 25.59 -4.67
N GLY A 49 4.12 24.26 -4.72
CA GLY A 49 4.03 23.38 -3.56
C GLY A 49 5.35 22.78 -3.08
N GLU A 50 6.51 23.22 -3.60
CA GLU A 50 7.82 22.67 -3.20
C GLU A 50 8.09 22.79 -1.68
N GLY A 51 7.56 23.80 -1.01
CA GLY A 51 7.69 24.02 0.42
C GLY A 51 6.59 23.38 1.28
N LEU A 52 5.61 22.69 0.68
CA LEU A 52 4.55 22.02 1.44
C LEU A 52 5.11 20.78 2.17
N PRO A 53 4.51 20.42 3.33
CA PRO A 53 4.89 19.20 4.01
C PRO A 53 4.61 17.95 3.15
N LEU A 54 5.32 16.86 3.45
CA LEU A 54 5.15 15.57 2.78
C LEU A 54 4.05 14.76 3.44
N LEU A 55 3.23 14.12 2.59
CA LEU A 55 2.31 13.07 2.98
C LEU A 55 2.64 11.80 2.19
N VAL A 56 2.95 10.71 2.89
CA VAL A 56 3.20 9.41 2.27
C VAL A 56 1.90 8.61 2.19
N TYR A 57 1.59 8.13 1.00
CA TYR A 57 0.47 7.22 0.78
C TYR A 57 0.94 5.77 0.84
N LEU A 58 0.33 5.00 1.72
CA LEU A 58 0.54 3.56 1.89
C LEU A 58 -0.66 2.78 1.35
N GLN A 59 -0.42 2.09 0.24
CA GLN A 59 -1.45 1.33 -0.48
C GLN A 59 -1.90 0.11 0.32
N GLY A 60 -3.14 -0.27 0.09
CA GLY A 60 -3.73 -1.51 0.58
C GLY A 60 -3.30 -2.74 -0.22
N GLY A 61 -3.92 -3.82 0.07
CA GLY A 61 -3.66 -5.14 -0.50
C GLY A 61 -3.55 -6.16 0.61
N PRO A 62 -2.34 -6.63 0.98
CA PRO A 62 -0.99 -6.30 0.49
C PRO A 62 -0.72 -6.75 -0.96
N GLY A 63 0.41 -6.30 -1.50
CA GLY A 63 0.91 -6.76 -2.80
C GLY A 63 0.57 -5.88 -4.01
N PHE A 64 -0.11 -4.75 -3.80
CA PHE A 64 -0.40 -3.79 -4.87
C PHE A 64 0.55 -2.60 -4.84
N PRO A 65 1.01 -2.11 -6.02
CA PRO A 65 1.77 -0.87 -6.11
C PRO A 65 0.90 0.34 -5.75
N SER A 66 1.51 1.43 -5.40
CA SER A 66 0.83 2.71 -5.27
C SER A 66 0.15 3.11 -6.59
N PRO A 67 -0.98 3.83 -6.53
CA PRO A 67 -1.71 4.21 -7.73
C PRO A 67 -0.87 5.06 -8.68
N ARG A 68 -1.22 5.02 -9.97
CA ARG A 68 -0.67 5.87 -11.02
C ARG A 68 -1.76 6.83 -11.49
N PRO A 69 -2.02 7.91 -10.73
CA PRO A 69 -3.16 8.78 -11.00
C PRO A 69 -3.03 9.46 -12.37
N THR A 70 -4.17 9.59 -13.04
CA THR A 70 -4.30 10.31 -14.31
C THR A 70 -4.94 11.69 -14.12
N SER A 71 -5.43 11.98 -12.91
CA SER A 71 -6.01 13.25 -12.50
C SER A 71 -5.74 13.54 -11.03
N ALA A 72 -5.80 14.80 -10.64
CA ALA A 72 -5.78 15.25 -9.25
C ALA A 72 -7.22 15.37 -8.73
N SER A 73 -7.92 14.25 -8.55
CA SER A 73 -9.30 14.19 -8.07
C SER A 73 -9.46 13.31 -6.84
N GLY A 74 -10.64 13.37 -6.22
CA GLY A 74 -10.93 12.61 -5.01
C GLY A 74 -9.96 12.94 -3.87
N TRP A 75 -9.56 11.92 -3.10
CA TRP A 75 -8.66 12.08 -1.96
C TRP A 75 -7.32 12.75 -2.33
N LEU A 76 -6.77 12.41 -3.50
CA LEU A 76 -5.50 12.99 -3.95
C LEU A 76 -5.61 14.50 -4.15
N GLY A 77 -6.68 14.96 -4.80
CA GLY A 77 -6.93 16.39 -5.00
C GLY A 77 -7.10 17.15 -3.68
N GLU A 78 -7.71 16.54 -2.68
CA GLU A 78 -7.85 17.15 -1.35
C GLU A 78 -6.50 17.28 -0.64
N PHE A 79 -5.68 16.22 -0.62
CA PHE A 79 -4.37 16.28 0.02
C PHE A 79 -3.41 17.23 -0.71
N LEU A 80 -3.45 17.31 -2.03
CA LEU A 80 -2.58 18.20 -2.80
C LEU A 80 -2.84 19.71 -2.54
N LYS A 81 -3.92 20.07 -1.87
CA LYS A 81 -4.14 21.45 -1.39
C LYS A 81 -3.20 21.82 -0.22
N HIS A 82 -2.69 20.83 0.49
CA HIS A 82 -1.97 21.01 1.75
C HIS A 82 -0.62 20.30 1.82
N TYR A 83 -0.37 19.35 0.93
CA TYR A 83 0.79 18.46 0.96
C TYR A 83 1.40 18.27 -0.43
N ARG A 84 2.68 17.93 -0.46
CA ARG A 84 3.27 17.13 -1.53
C ARG A 84 2.98 15.67 -1.20
N VAL A 85 2.49 14.91 -2.17
CA VAL A 85 2.06 13.53 -1.92
C VAL A 85 3.09 12.55 -2.48
N LEU A 86 3.65 11.70 -1.62
CA LEU A 86 4.59 10.64 -1.99
C LEU A 86 3.84 9.31 -2.11
N LEU A 87 3.74 8.78 -3.31
CA LEU A 87 3.18 7.48 -3.64
C LEU A 87 4.32 6.46 -3.66
N LEU A 88 4.51 5.75 -2.55
CA LEU A 88 5.58 4.77 -2.41
C LEU A 88 5.10 3.40 -2.87
N ASP A 89 5.80 2.78 -3.81
CA ASP A 89 5.62 1.36 -4.09
C ASP A 89 6.26 0.57 -2.94
N GLN A 90 5.44 -0.13 -2.18
CA GLN A 90 5.94 -0.97 -1.10
C GLN A 90 6.85 -2.07 -1.66
N ARG A 91 7.83 -2.53 -0.87
CA ARG A 91 8.72 -3.62 -1.26
C ARG A 91 7.95 -4.83 -1.79
N GLY A 92 8.43 -5.43 -2.86
CA GLY A 92 7.76 -6.53 -3.54
C GLY A 92 6.64 -6.10 -4.49
N THR A 93 6.41 -4.79 -4.70
CA THR A 93 5.33 -4.30 -5.56
C THR A 93 5.83 -3.31 -6.61
N GLY A 94 5.09 -3.16 -7.69
CA GLY A 94 5.33 -2.14 -8.71
C GLY A 94 6.76 -2.09 -9.22
N ARG A 95 7.44 -0.96 -9.00
CA ARG A 95 8.85 -0.77 -9.34
C ARG A 95 9.81 -1.07 -8.18
N SER A 96 9.29 -1.53 -7.05
CA SER A 96 10.07 -1.89 -5.85
C SER A 96 10.28 -3.40 -5.75
N GLY A 97 10.92 -3.98 -6.77
CA GLY A 97 11.22 -5.42 -6.80
C GLY A 97 9.98 -6.29 -6.84
N ARG A 98 9.07 -6.02 -7.79
CA ARG A 98 7.78 -6.73 -7.93
C ARG A 98 7.92 -8.24 -7.82
N VAL A 99 7.12 -8.84 -6.94
CA VAL A 99 6.98 -10.28 -6.76
C VAL A 99 5.70 -10.73 -7.45
N ASP A 100 5.82 -11.72 -8.32
CA ASP A 100 4.70 -12.33 -9.04
C ASP A 100 5.06 -13.77 -9.45
N LYS A 101 4.24 -14.41 -10.30
CA LYS A 101 4.47 -15.77 -10.77
C LYS A 101 5.78 -15.96 -11.56
N VAL A 102 6.33 -14.87 -12.12
CA VAL A 102 7.57 -14.88 -12.90
C VAL A 102 8.76 -14.49 -12.03
N ASN A 103 8.56 -13.47 -11.18
CA ASN A 103 9.57 -12.93 -10.27
C ASN A 103 9.37 -13.49 -8.87
N VAL A 104 9.75 -14.76 -8.70
CA VAL A 104 9.63 -15.48 -7.41
C VAL A 104 10.84 -15.17 -6.55
N LEU A 105 10.61 -14.86 -5.28
CA LEU A 105 11.69 -14.67 -4.31
C LEU A 105 12.13 -15.99 -3.68
N PRO A 106 13.40 -16.09 -3.23
CA PRO A 106 13.83 -17.12 -2.30
C PRO A 106 12.94 -17.11 -1.04
N THR A 107 12.65 -18.28 -0.48
CA THR A 107 11.68 -18.45 0.62
C THR A 107 12.01 -17.59 1.84
N GLU A 108 13.29 -17.41 2.14
CA GLU A 108 13.80 -16.62 3.25
C GLU A 108 13.52 -15.11 3.11
N ARG A 109 13.15 -14.64 1.92
CA ARG A 109 12.83 -13.22 1.67
C ARG A 109 11.37 -12.86 1.92
N TYR A 110 10.44 -13.81 1.89
CA TYR A 110 9.03 -13.50 2.11
C TYR A 110 8.73 -12.88 3.48
N PRO A 111 9.36 -13.31 4.60
CA PRO A 111 9.18 -12.63 5.88
C PRO A 111 9.61 -11.17 5.89
N LEU A 112 10.46 -10.75 4.95
CA LEU A 112 10.95 -9.37 4.82
C LEU A 112 10.01 -8.46 4.02
N LEU A 113 8.87 -8.95 3.53
CA LEU A 113 7.84 -8.16 2.83
C LEU A 113 6.76 -7.59 3.79
N ARG A 114 6.96 -7.70 5.09
CA ARG A 114 5.97 -7.32 6.11
C ARG A 114 5.95 -5.81 6.38
N ALA A 115 4.96 -5.39 7.16
CA ALA A 115 4.71 -4.00 7.49
C ALA A 115 5.90 -3.31 8.18
N ASP A 116 6.61 -4.00 9.05
CA ASP A 116 7.81 -3.49 9.75
C ASP A 116 8.93 -3.11 8.78
N SER A 117 9.19 -3.95 7.79
CA SER A 117 10.18 -3.65 6.75
C SER A 117 9.75 -2.50 5.83
N ILE A 118 8.44 -2.44 5.48
CA ILE A 118 7.86 -1.33 4.69
C ILE A 118 8.02 -0.01 5.44
N VAL A 119 7.77 -0.01 6.74
CA VAL A 119 7.93 1.15 7.62
C VAL A 119 9.38 1.60 7.68
N ALA A 120 10.32 0.66 7.77
CA ALA A 120 11.74 0.97 7.77
C ALA A 120 12.21 1.55 6.42
N ASP A 121 11.64 1.12 5.29
CA ASP A 121 11.86 1.74 3.98
C ASP A 121 11.36 3.19 3.96
N CYS A 122 10.18 3.44 4.52
CA CYS A 122 9.66 4.80 4.65
C CYS A 122 10.60 5.69 5.48
N GLU A 123 11.09 5.22 6.63
CA GLU A 123 12.05 5.96 7.44
C GLU A 123 13.34 6.28 6.68
N ALA A 124 13.84 5.33 5.89
CA ALA A 124 14.99 5.57 5.06
C ALA A 124 14.73 6.71 4.05
N PHE A 125 13.56 6.75 3.40
CA PHE A 125 13.16 7.86 2.52
C PHE A 125 13.01 9.18 3.29
N ARG A 126 12.39 9.16 4.47
CA ARG A 126 12.25 10.36 5.31
C ARG A 126 13.61 10.99 5.61
N HIS A 127 14.57 10.17 6.05
CA HIS A 127 15.94 10.62 6.30
C HIS A 127 16.62 11.15 5.03
N ALA A 128 16.49 10.44 3.90
CA ALA A 128 17.08 10.87 2.63
C ALA A 128 16.51 12.20 2.11
N PHE A 129 15.23 12.49 2.40
CA PHE A 129 14.61 13.77 2.08
C PHE A 129 14.92 14.88 3.10
N GLY A 130 15.59 14.56 4.20
CA GLY A 130 15.97 15.52 5.25
C GLY A 130 14.77 16.15 5.96
N VAL A 131 13.66 15.41 6.08
CA VAL A 131 12.47 15.90 6.81
C VAL A 131 12.40 15.28 8.21
N ASP A 132 12.15 16.11 9.22
CA ASP A 132 12.08 15.66 10.62
C ASP A 132 10.81 14.84 10.87
N THR A 133 9.68 15.30 10.33
CA THR A 133 8.39 14.61 10.44
C THR A 133 7.63 14.69 9.11
N TRP A 134 6.73 13.75 8.90
CA TRP A 134 5.80 13.77 7.78
C TRP A 134 4.43 13.20 8.16
N SER A 135 3.44 13.34 7.29
CA SER A 135 2.12 12.77 7.47
C SER A 135 1.95 11.48 6.68
N LEU A 136 1.07 10.60 7.15
CA LEU A 136 0.76 9.34 6.47
C LEU A 136 -0.73 9.26 6.12
N PHE A 137 -1.02 8.68 4.96
CA PHE A 137 -2.36 8.24 4.58
C PHE A 137 -2.34 6.77 4.18
N GLY A 138 -3.07 5.92 4.88
CA GLY A 138 -3.13 4.48 4.64
C GLY A 138 -4.53 3.98 4.36
N GLN A 139 -4.65 3.14 3.35
CA GLN A 139 -5.88 2.45 2.99
C GLN A 139 -5.74 0.95 3.21
N SER A 140 -6.73 0.30 3.86
CA SER A 140 -6.74 -1.14 4.08
C SER A 140 -5.43 -1.61 4.75
N PHE A 141 -4.62 -2.48 4.14
CA PHE A 141 -3.31 -2.89 4.64
C PHE A 141 -2.36 -1.71 4.92
N GLY A 142 -2.49 -0.60 4.19
CA GLY A 142 -1.77 0.64 4.49
C GLY A 142 -2.06 1.20 5.89
N GLY A 143 -3.26 0.95 6.44
CA GLY A 143 -3.59 1.26 7.83
C GLY A 143 -2.81 0.39 8.82
N PHE A 144 -2.58 -0.89 8.51
CA PHE A 144 -1.69 -1.76 9.31
C PHE A 144 -0.24 -1.25 9.29
N CYS A 145 0.23 -0.79 8.13
CA CYS A 145 1.55 -0.15 8.04
C CYS A 145 1.61 1.12 8.90
N ILE A 146 0.56 1.94 8.92
CA ILE A 146 0.53 3.16 9.76
C ILE A 146 0.55 2.82 11.25
N THR A 147 -0.23 1.84 11.70
CA THR A 147 -0.23 1.44 13.12
C THR A 147 1.13 0.86 13.52
N THR A 148 1.76 0.10 12.65
CA THR A 148 3.15 -0.38 12.82
C THR A 148 4.12 0.80 12.89
N TYR A 149 3.98 1.78 12.00
CA TYR A 149 4.82 2.98 11.97
C TYR A 149 4.71 3.79 13.27
N ALA A 150 3.48 4.04 13.72
CA ALA A 150 3.22 4.76 14.96
C ALA A 150 3.77 4.02 16.20
N SER A 151 3.86 2.70 16.15
CA SER A 151 4.48 1.90 17.21
C SER A 151 5.99 1.92 17.18
N MET A 152 6.61 1.93 15.99
CA MET A 152 8.07 1.87 15.83
C MET A 152 8.74 3.27 15.89
N PHE A 153 8.12 4.26 15.22
CA PHE A 153 8.70 5.60 15.02
C PHE A 153 7.67 6.71 15.26
N PRO A 154 7.05 6.79 16.45
CA PRO A 154 6.01 7.80 16.72
C PRO A 154 6.51 9.23 16.55
N GLY A 155 7.79 9.50 16.83
CA GLY A 155 8.40 10.82 16.71
C GLY A 155 8.59 11.31 15.27
N SER A 156 8.47 10.43 14.28
CA SER A 156 8.57 10.77 12.85
C SER A 156 7.25 11.22 12.23
N LEU A 157 6.15 11.16 12.99
CA LEU A 157 4.80 11.38 12.49
C LEU A 157 4.21 12.69 12.99
N GLU A 158 3.70 13.50 12.06
CA GLU A 158 2.91 14.69 12.39
C GLU A 158 1.41 14.38 12.43
N ARG A 159 0.89 13.75 11.37
CA ARG A 159 -0.53 13.36 11.25
C ARG A 159 -0.66 12.02 10.57
N VAL A 160 -1.68 11.27 10.97
CA VAL A 160 -2.02 9.99 10.33
C VAL A 160 -3.49 9.96 9.95
N PHE A 161 -3.75 9.47 8.74
CA PHE A 161 -5.08 9.30 8.19
C PHE A 161 -5.24 7.82 7.80
N LEU A 162 -6.27 7.16 8.34
CA LEU A 162 -6.54 5.75 8.07
C LEU A 162 -7.93 5.58 7.47
N THR A 163 -8.03 4.71 6.48
CA THR A 163 -9.31 4.32 5.92
C THR A 163 -9.38 2.82 5.70
N GLY A 164 -10.34 2.14 6.34
CA GLY A 164 -10.63 0.73 6.17
C GLY A 164 -9.54 -0.24 6.63
N GLY A 165 -8.63 0.19 7.52
CA GLY A 165 -7.45 -0.61 7.89
C GLY A 165 -7.03 -0.45 9.34
N LEU A 166 -7.94 -0.69 10.30
CA LEU A 166 -7.57 -0.79 11.72
C LEU A 166 -7.42 -2.27 12.09
N PRO A 167 -6.25 -2.70 12.60
CA PRO A 167 -6.08 -4.05 13.09
C PRO A 167 -6.87 -4.27 14.38
N ALA A 168 -7.41 -5.47 14.57
CA ALA A 168 -7.82 -5.93 15.87
C ALA A 168 -6.58 -6.45 16.61
N ILE A 169 -6.29 -5.90 17.79
CA ILE A 169 -5.06 -6.19 18.54
C ILE A 169 -5.29 -7.15 19.71
N ASP A 170 -6.54 -7.30 20.16
CA ASP A 170 -6.89 -8.04 21.38
C ASP A 170 -7.57 -9.39 21.10
N CYS A 171 -7.53 -9.90 19.87
CA CYS A 171 -8.15 -11.16 19.49
C CYS A 171 -7.37 -11.92 18.43
N HIS A 172 -7.60 -13.24 18.38
CA HIS A 172 -7.05 -14.07 17.32
C HIS A 172 -7.76 -13.83 15.98
N ALA A 173 -7.07 -14.07 14.85
CA ALA A 173 -7.64 -13.89 13.51
C ALA A 173 -8.94 -14.70 13.31
N ASP A 174 -9.04 -15.89 13.91
CA ASP A 174 -10.24 -16.73 13.84
C ASP A 174 -11.49 -16.04 14.41
N ASP A 175 -11.35 -15.21 15.45
CA ASP A 175 -12.50 -14.52 16.05
C ASP A 175 -13.02 -13.44 15.09
N ILE A 176 -12.12 -12.79 14.34
CA ILE A 176 -12.49 -11.83 13.29
C ILE A 176 -13.20 -12.56 12.14
N TYR A 177 -12.68 -13.72 11.74
CA TYR A 177 -13.32 -14.53 10.69
C TYR A 177 -14.71 -15.01 11.11
N ARG A 178 -14.89 -15.52 12.33
CA ARG A 178 -16.21 -15.92 12.85
C ARG A 178 -17.20 -14.77 12.78
N ALA A 179 -16.85 -13.61 13.34
CA ALA A 179 -17.70 -12.42 13.28
C ALA A 179 -18.02 -11.97 11.84
N THR A 180 -17.06 -12.12 10.93
CA THR A 180 -17.23 -11.80 9.51
C THR A 180 -18.18 -12.78 8.84
N PHE A 181 -18.05 -14.08 9.09
CA PHE A 181 -18.93 -15.12 8.52
C PHE A 181 -20.37 -14.97 8.99
N ASP A 182 -20.62 -14.70 10.25
CA ASP A 182 -21.98 -14.46 10.77
C ASP A 182 -22.62 -13.25 10.05
N LYS A 183 -21.85 -12.18 9.86
CA LYS A 183 -22.32 -11.00 9.14
C LYS A 183 -22.54 -11.25 7.65
N LEU A 184 -21.67 -12.05 7.02
CA LEU A 184 -21.80 -12.47 5.63
C LEU A 184 -23.06 -13.31 5.43
N GLN A 185 -23.30 -14.31 6.31
CA GLN A 185 -24.49 -15.13 6.24
C GLN A 185 -25.77 -14.30 6.36
N PHE A 186 -25.83 -13.39 7.32
CA PHE A 186 -26.96 -12.47 7.46
C PHE A 186 -27.24 -11.67 6.18
N ARG A 187 -26.17 -11.16 5.52
CA ARG A 187 -26.30 -10.41 4.26
C ARG A 187 -26.71 -11.29 3.08
N HIS A 188 -26.22 -12.54 3.01
CA HIS A 188 -26.65 -13.52 2.01
C HIS A 188 -28.15 -13.83 2.16
N ASP A 189 -28.63 -14.06 3.37
CA ASP A 189 -30.04 -14.33 3.64
C ASP A 189 -30.94 -13.15 3.22
N GLN A 190 -30.46 -11.91 3.46
CA GLN A 190 -31.18 -10.72 2.98
C GLN A 190 -31.19 -10.64 1.47
N PHE A 191 -30.04 -10.86 0.82
CA PHE A 191 -29.90 -10.80 -0.63
C PHE A 191 -30.78 -11.84 -1.33
N TYR A 192 -30.74 -13.10 -0.90
CA TYR A 192 -31.54 -14.15 -1.51
C TYR A 192 -33.05 -14.02 -1.23
N ARG A 193 -33.43 -13.38 -0.16
CA ARG A 193 -34.85 -13.01 0.04
C ARG A 193 -35.34 -11.97 -0.97
N HIS A 194 -34.50 -11.03 -1.36
CA HIS A 194 -34.86 -10.03 -2.37
C HIS A 194 -34.72 -10.57 -3.80
N PHE A 195 -33.80 -11.49 -4.04
CA PHE A 195 -33.47 -12.03 -5.34
C PHE A 195 -33.42 -13.57 -5.32
N PRO A 196 -34.55 -14.26 -5.07
CA PRO A 196 -34.54 -15.72 -4.85
C PRO A 196 -34.11 -16.54 -6.08
N TRP A 197 -34.22 -15.98 -7.27
CA TRP A 197 -33.80 -16.62 -8.52
C TRP A 197 -32.28 -16.62 -8.75
N ILE A 198 -31.54 -15.78 -8.08
CA ILE A 198 -30.09 -15.63 -8.29
C ILE A 198 -29.30 -16.82 -7.73
N GLU A 199 -29.75 -17.44 -6.66
CA GLU A 199 -29.03 -18.59 -6.08
C GLU A 199 -28.90 -19.73 -7.08
N ALA A 200 -29.99 -20.07 -7.76
CA ALA A 200 -29.97 -21.09 -8.81
C ALA A 200 -28.99 -20.71 -9.94
N ARG A 201 -29.02 -19.45 -10.36
CA ARG A 201 -28.12 -18.96 -11.42
C ARG A 201 -26.65 -18.99 -11.02
N ILE A 202 -26.32 -18.65 -9.79
CA ILE A 202 -24.95 -18.76 -9.28
C ILE A 202 -24.49 -20.21 -9.29
N ARG A 203 -25.33 -21.15 -8.83
CA ARG A 203 -25.01 -22.59 -8.86
C ARG A 203 -24.77 -23.12 -10.28
N GLU A 204 -25.56 -22.69 -11.26
CA GLU A 204 -25.34 -23.03 -12.67
C GLU A 204 -23.98 -22.52 -13.18
N VAL A 205 -23.62 -21.29 -12.86
CA VAL A 205 -22.32 -20.70 -13.25
C VAL A 205 -21.18 -21.47 -12.59
N CYS A 206 -21.26 -21.75 -11.29
CA CYS A 206 -20.23 -22.54 -10.59
C CYS A 206 -20.09 -23.94 -11.21
N ALA A 207 -21.20 -24.63 -11.48
CA ALA A 207 -21.17 -25.94 -12.11
C ALA A 207 -20.58 -25.92 -13.52
N HIS A 208 -20.81 -24.85 -14.29
CA HIS A 208 -20.18 -24.66 -15.60
C HIS A 208 -18.67 -24.47 -15.48
N LEU A 209 -18.22 -23.60 -14.55
CA LEU A 209 -16.79 -23.34 -14.32
C LEU A 209 -16.03 -24.56 -13.80
N ASP A 210 -16.68 -25.41 -12.99
CA ASP A 210 -16.10 -26.67 -12.52
C ASP A 210 -15.83 -27.68 -13.64
N GLN A 211 -16.50 -27.52 -14.79
CA GLN A 211 -16.39 -28.42 -15.95
C GLN A 211 -15.62 -27.79 -17.12
N SER A 212 -15.17 -26.56 -17.00
CA SER A 212 -14.47 -25.83 -18.05
C SER A 212 -13.10 -25.34 -17.58
N ASP A 213 -12.10 -25.44 -18.48
CA ASP A 213 -10.77 -24.87 -18.27
C ASP A 213 -10.71 -23.37 -18.64
N GLU A 214 -11.83 -22.65 -18.48
CA GLU A 214 -11.88 -21.23 -18.78
C GLU A 214 -11.03 -20.44 -17.79
N LEU A 215 -10.00 -19.75 -18.29
CA LEU A 215 -9.22 -18.79 -17.53
C LEU A 215 -9.99 -17.47 -17.51
N LEU A 216 -10.32 -17.00 -16.32
CA LEU A 216 -10.81 -15.63 -16.14
C LEU A 216 -9.71 -14.63 -16.53
N PRO A 217 -10.06 -13.53 -17.23
CA PRO A 217 -9.11 -12.54 -17.70
C PRO A 217 -8.38 -11.81 -16.58
#